data_af906729c27a6acc8360f3933f545700
#
_entry.id   af906729c27a6acc8360f3933f545700
#
_cell.length_a   1.000
_cell.length_b   1.000
_cell.length_c   1.000
_cell.angle_alpha   90.00
_cell.angle_beta   90.00
_cell.angle_gamma   90.00
#
_symmetry.space_group_name_H-M   'P 1'
#
loop_
_entity.id
_entity.type
_entity.pdbx_description
1 polymer ?
#
loop_
_entity_poly.entity_id
_entity_poly.type
_entity_poly.pdbx_seq_one_letter_code
_entity_poly.pdbx_strand_id
1 'polypeptide(L)'
;MEEQDNNKLLERFLTYVAFDTQSKSSAKHSPSSAGQMKLALHLQQELIELGLQDVNVTKHAVVTAYLPSNHPELIQTIGFISHLDTSPQCSGKNVQPEVIENYRGGDIALGLGEEFISPVYYPFLHQLIGKTLIVTDGTTLLGADNKAGIAEIMTALSVLQRENIPHCNIRVAFTPDEEIGLGMHYFPLEDFPCDWAYTIDGGEVGELEYENFNAATAKITFKGRGIHTGYAKNKLVNALTLACEFQQGFPKDDVPEKTSGKEGFFHLDDFKGDIEKVELHYLIRDFDQANFEQRKAFIYQLVEKFNREKSLKDPVVCVIEDSYKNMYDTVKNVPQAIKLADAAMKACGITPNHKPIRGGTDGAFLAEKGLACPNIFTGGYNFHSKHELVTLEGMEKAVEVIIKIANCKDL
;
A
#
# COMPACT_ATOMS: atom_id res chain seq x y z
N MET A 1 -18.00 14.60 13.97
CA MET A 1 -18.55 15.14 12.67
C MET A 1 -20.05 15.31 12.79
N GLU A 2 -20.66 16.19 11.97
CA GLU A 2 -22.13 16.29 11.87
C GLU A 2 -22.70 15.17 11.01
N GLU A 3 -23.96 14.80 11.20
CA GLU A 3 -24.62 13.73 10.41
C GLU A 3 -24.57 14.01 8.89
N GLN A 4 -24.62 15.28 8.52
CA GLN A 4 -24.50 15.68 7.11
C GLN A 4 -23.12 15.34 6.52
N ASP A 5 -22.06 15.42 7.31
CA ASP A 5 -20.70 15.10 6.86
C ASP A 5 -20.51 13.60 6.69
N ASN A 6 -21.09 12.83 7.61
CA ASN A 6 -21.06 11.37 7.56
C ASN A 6 -21.76 10.86 6.29
N ASN A 7 -22.91 11.43 5.96
CA ASN A 7 -23.62 11.10 4.73
C ASN A 7 -22.79 11.45 3.48
N LYS A 8 -22.11 12.62 3.45
CA LYS A 8 -21.23 13.00 2.34
C LYS A 8 -19.97 12.14 2.23
N LEU A 9 -19.40 11.72 3.35
CA LEU A 9 -18.27 10.80 3.38
C LEU A 9 -18.65 9.45 2.74
N LEU A 10 -19.79 8.90 3.16
CA LEU A 10 -20.32 7.66 2.59
C LEU A 10 -20.62 7.80 1.09
N GLU A 11 -21.30 8.89 0.68
CA GLU A 11 -21.61 9.17 -0.73
C GLU A 11 -20.35 9.25 -1.59
N ARG A 12 -19.30 9.95 -1.13
CA ARG A 12 -18.00 10.01 -1.81
C ARG A 12 -17.39 8.64 -1.97
N PHE A 13 -17.30 7.90 -0.88
CA PHE A 13 -16.72 6.56 -0.90
C PHE A 13 -17.45 5.65 -1.91
N LEU A 14 -18.77 5.58 -1.82
CA LEU A 14 -19.59 4.77 -2.74
C LEU A 14 -19.44 5.23 -4.20
N THR A 15 -19.29 6.52 -4.43
CA THR A 15 -19.02 7.08 -5.77
C THR A 15 -17.66 6.64 -6.29
N TYR A 16 -16.62 6.71 -5.46
CA TYR A 16 -15.25 6.42 -5.89
C TYR A 16 -15.03 4.92 -6.13
N VAL A 17 -15.62 4.04 -5.32
CA VAL A 17 -15.50 2.58 -5.53
C VAL A 17 -16.20 2.10 -6.81
N ALA A 18 -17.14 2.87 -7.35
CA ALA A 18 -17.78 2.56 -8.63
C ALA A 18 -16.85 2.69 -9.84
N PHE A 19 -15.71 3.41 -9.72
CA PHE A 19 -14.71 3.47 -10.78
C PHE A 19 -13.87 2.19 -10.79
N ASP A 20 -13.79 1.51 -11.93
CA ASP A 20 -12.86 0.39 -12.17
C ASP A 20 -11.44 0.96 -12.39
N THR A 21 -10.66 0.98 -11.33
CA THR A 21 -9.30 1.54 -11.32
C THR A 21 -8.22 0.49 -11.11
N GLN A 22 -8.55 -0.79 -11.24
CA GLN A 22 -7.61 -1.89 -10.99
C GLN A 22 -6.31 -1.70 -11.77
N SER A 23 -5.17 -1.76 -11.08
CA SER A 23 -3.85 -1.69 -11.67
C SER A 23 -3.50 -2.99 -12.42
N LYS A 24 -2.54 -2.92 -13.35
CA LYS A 24 -2.12 -4.04 -14.19
C LYS A 24 -0.64 -4.31 -14.01
N SER A 25 -0.29 -5.38 -13.31
CA SER A 25 1.10 -5.78 -13.01
C SER A 25 2.01 -5.91 -14.24
N SER A 26 1.44 -6.17 -15.43
CA SER A 26 2.21 -6.27 -16.67
C SER A 26 2.45 -4.93 -17.37
N ALA A 27 1.88 -3.83 -16.87
CA ALA A 27 2.02 -2.51 -17.49
C ALA A 27 3.45 -1.98 -17.35
N LYS A 28 3.86 -1.25 -18.39
CA LYS A 28 5.16 -0.55 -18.45
C LYS A 28 4.99 0.97 -18.48
N HIS A 29 3.77 1.44 -18.25
CA HIS A 29 3.41 2.86 -18.25
C HIS A 29 2.39 3.10 -17.15
N SER A 30 2.36 4.32 -16.63
CA SER A 30 1.34 4.79 -15.68
C SER A 30 0.50 5.90 -16.32
N PRO A 31 -0.83 5.93 -16.10
CA PRO A 31 -1.57 4.92 -15.35
C PRO A 31 -1.68 3.61 -16.12
N SER A 32 -1.66 2.48 -15.40
CA SER A 32 -1.73 1.14 -15.98
C SER A 32 -3.13 0.79 -16.48
N SER A 33 -4.16 1.50 -16.03
CA SER A 33 -5.55 1.36 -16.48
C SER A 33 -6.21 2.71 -16.70
N ALA A 34 -7.13 2.76 -17.66
CA ALA A 34 -7.84 3.99 -18.02
C ALA A 34 -8.80 4.48 -16.93
N GLY A 35 -9.23 3.59 -16.03
CA GLY A 35 -10.12 3.93 -14.93
C GLY A 35 -9.49 4.89 -13.94
N GLN A 36 -8.21 4.78 -13.69
CA GLN A 36 -7.46 5.68 -12.81
C GLN A 36 -7.49 7.12 -13.32
N MET A 37 -7.30 7.36 -14.62
CA MET A 37 -7.42 8.68 -15.22
C MET A 37 -8.86 9.23 -15.10
N LYS A 38 -9.88 8.36 -15.21
CA LYS A 38 -11.28 8.80 -15.07
C LYS A 38 -11.56 9.27 -13.64
N LEU A 39 -11.10 8.53 -12.65
CA LEU A 39 -11.22 8.93 -11.24
C LEU A 39 -10.40 10.19 -10.96
N ALA A 40 -9.18 10.31 -11.50
CA ALA A 40 -8.35 11.51 -11.36
C ALA A 40 -9.05 12.76 -11.88
N LEU A 41 -9.69 12.70 -13.06
CA LEU A 41 -10.44 13.82 -13.63
C LEU A 41 -11.72 14.14 -12.83
N HIS A 42 -12.38 13.14 -12.26
CA HIS A 42 -13.51 13.35 -11.36
C HIS A 42 -13.07 14.11 -10.09
N LEU A 43 -11.97 13.68 -9.47
CA LEU A 43 -11.41 14.33 -8.27
C LEU A 43 -10.89 15.73 -8.57
N GLN A 44 -10.31 15.96 -9.76
CA GLN A 44 -9.94 17.30 -10.21
C GLN A 44 -11.13 18.25 -10.18
N GLN A 45 -12.26 17.82 -10.74
CA GLN A 45 -13.46 18.64 -10.78
C GLN A 45 -13.98 18.95 -9.36
N GLU A 46 -14.01 17.94 -8.48
CA GLU A 46 -14.46 18.12 -7.11
C GLU A 46 -13.52 19.05 -6.31
N LEU A 47 -12.19 18.94 -6.49
CA LEU A 47 -11.21 19.85 -5.87
C LEU A 47 -11.39 21.31 -6.35
N ILE A 48 -11.70 21.52 -7.63
CA ILE A 48 -12.02 22.84 -8.17
C ILE A 48 -13.32 23.38 -7.55
N GLU A 49 -14.35 22.56 -7.43
CA GLU A 49 -15.63 22.93 -6.81
C GLU A 49 -15.48 23.25 -5.32
N LEU A 50 -14.57 22.57 -4.63
CA LEU A 50 -14.16 22.88 -3.26
C LEU A 50 -13.31 24.16 -3.18
N GLY A 51 -12.92 24.78 -4.30
CA GLY A 51 -12.17 26.04 -4.35
C GLY A 51 -10.68 25.92 -4.04
N LEU A 52 -10.09 24.74 -4.19
CA LEU A 52 -8.64 24.58 -4.06
C LEU A 52 -7.89 25.26 -5.20
N GLN A 53 -6.66 25.67 -4.93
CA GLN A 53 -5.76 26.31 -5.88
C GLN A 53 -4.81 25.27 -6.51
N ASP A 54 -4.17 25.61 -7.61
CA ASP A 54 -3.16 24.81 -8.30
C ASP A 54 -3.63 23.39 -8.61
N VAL A 55 -4.93 23.21 -8.88
CA VAL A 55 -5.50 21.89 -9.17
C VAL A 55 -5.03 21.40 -10.53
N ASN A 56 -4.25 20.34 -10.53
CA ASN A 56 -3.65 19.79 -11.74
C ASN A 56 -3.82 18.27 -11.83
N VAL A 57 -3.95 17.73 -13.05
CA VAL A 57 -3.87 16.31 -13.35
C VAL A 57 -2.79 16.10 -14.40
N THR A 58 -1.78 15.33 -14.07
CA THR A 58 -0.72 15.01 -15.02
C THR A 58 -1.17 13.98 -16.06
N LYS A 59 -0.43 13.86 -17.16
CA LYS A 59 -0.67 12.80 -18.16
C LYS A 59 -0.57 11.37 -17.58
N HIS A 60 0.02 11.23 -16.40
CA HIS A 60 0.17 9.99 -15.66
C HIS A 60 -0.90 9.81 -14.58
N ALA A 61 -1.98 10.59 -14.61
CA ALA A 61 -3.08 10.56 -13.65
C ALA A 61 -2.70 10.94 -12.20
N VAL A 62 -1.55 11.57 -11.97
CA VAL A 62 -1.28 12.16 -10.65
C VAL A 62 -2.10 13.45 -10.53
N VAL A 63 -2.97 13.50 -9.52
CA VAL A 63 -3.73 14.70 -9.15
C VAL A 63 -2.97 15.45 -8.08
N THR A 64 -2.87 16.76 -8.18
CA THR A 64 -2.33 17.63 -7.11
C THR A 64 -3.22 18.83 -6.92
N ALA A 65 -3.31 19.34 -5.68
CA ALA A 65 -4.04 20.56 -5.35
C ALA A 65 -3.42 21.24 -4.11
N TYR A 66 -3.79 22.51 -3.91
CA TYR A 66 -3.32 23.33 -2.82
C TYR A 66 -4.45 24.08 -2.13
N LEU A 67 -4.52 23.97 -0.82
CA LEU A 67 -5.37 24.80 0.04
C LEU A 67 -4.46 25.71 0.88
N PRO A 68 -4.43 27.04 0.62
CA PRO A 68 -3.62 27.97 1.40
C PRO A 68 -4.14 28.10 2.82
N SER A 69 -3.23 28.26 3.78
CA SER A 69 -3.57 28.52 5.18
C SER A 69 -4.54 29.70 5.31
N ASN A 70 -5.53 29.55 6.18
CA ASN A 70 -6.44 30.64 6.57
C ASN A 70 -6.07 31.28 7.91
N HIS A 71 -4.89 30.92 8.49
CA HIS A 71 -4.44 31.45 9.79
C HIS A 71 -2.95 31.86 9.75
N PRO A 72 -2.63 33.12 10.14
CA PRO A 72 -1.26 33.68 9.96
C PRO A 72 -0.15 32.99 10.75
N GLU A 73 -0.50 32.27 11.82
CA GLU A 73 0.48 31.55 12.66
C GLU A 73 0.71 30.10 12.20
N LEU A 74 -0.15 29.56 11.32
CA LEU A 74 -0.06 28.20 10.80
C LEU A 74 0.67 28.20 9.44
N ILE A 75 1.99 28.34 9.48
CA ILE A 75 2.82 28.54 8.29
C ILE A 75 3.33 27.24 7.65
N GLN A 76 3.22 26.12 8.35
CA GLN A 76 3.62 24.82 7.85
C GLN A 76 2.85 24.47 6.58
N THR A 77 3.47 23.66 5.73
CA THR A 77 2.79 23.04 4.59
C THR A 77 2.81 21.53 4.79
N ILE A 78 1.64 20.92 4.95
CA ILE A 78 1.46 19.49 5.18
C ILE A 78 0.81 18.85 3.96
N GLY A 79 1.38 17.73 3.50
CA GLY A 79 0.81 16.93 2.40
C GLY A 79 -0.13 15.83 2.92
N PHE A 80 -1.24 15.56 2.19
CA PHE A 80 -2.08 14.37 2.36
C PHE A 80 -2.19 13.65 1.03
N ILE A 81 -1.95 12.35 1.04
CA ILE A 81 -1.79 11.54 -0.17
C ILE A 81 -2.59 10.24 -0.03
N SER A 82 -3.27 9.82 -1.11
CA SER A 82 -3.91 8.51 -1.23
C SER A 82 -3.81 8.02 -2.67
N HIS A 83 -3.88 6.70 -2.89
CA HIS A 83 -3.79 6.18 -4.25
C HIS A 83 -5.15 5.93 -4.90
N LEU A 84 -5.17 6.01 -6.24
CA LEU A 84 -6.36 5.89 -7.09
C LEU A 84 -6.71 4.45 -7.43
N ASP A 85 -5.67 3.63 -7.59
CA ASP A 85 -5.82 2.26 -8.09
C ASP A 85 -6.28 1.28 -7.00
N THR A 86 -6.66 0.13 -7.43
CA THR A 86 -6.95 -1.02 -6.58
C THR A 86 -6.06 -2.18 -6.99
N SER A 87 -5.83 -3.10 -6.04
CA SER A 87 -4.95 -4.24 -6.20
C SER A 87 -5.31 -5.13 -7.40
N PRO A 88 -4.32 -5.64 -8.14
CA PRO A 88 -4.54 -6.63 -9.18
C PRO A 88 -4.86 -8.03 -8.64
N GLN A 89 -4.77 -8.26 -7.33
CA GLN A 89 -4.97 -9.59 -6.73
C GLN A 89 -6.43 -10.05 -6.72
N CYS A 90 -7.37 -9.11 -6.63
CA CYS A 90 -8.80 -9.38 -6.71
C CYS A 90 -9.47 -8.41 -7.68
N SER A 91 -10.53 -8.81 -8.35
CA SER A 91 -11.24 -7.95 -9.30
C SER A 91 -11.81 -6.71 -8.60
N GLY A 92 -11.55 -5.51 -9.15
CA GLY A 92 -12.16 -4.24 -8.75
C GLY A 92 -13.22 -3.74 -9.75
N LYS A 93 -13.72 -4.64 -10.62
CA LYS A 93 -14.65 -4.27 -11.68
C LYS A 93 -16.12 -4.51 -11.27
N ASN A 94 -16.96 -3.48 -11.43
CA ASN A 94 -18.38 -3.54 -11.09
C ASN A 94 -18.63 -3.84 -9.60
N VAL A 95 -17.87 -3.19 -8.73
CA VAL A 95 -18.04 -3.31 -7.28
C VAL A 95 -19.49 -3.01 -6.88
N GLN A 96 -20.07 -3.90 -6.08
CA GLN A 96 -21.43 -3.77 -5.53
C GLN A 96 -21.32 -3.61 -4.02
N PRO A 97 -21.15 -2.38 -3.51
CA PRO A 97 -21.03 -2.16 -2.08
C PRO A 97 -22.37 -2.36 -1.37
N GLU A 98 -22.33 -2.98 -0.19
CA GLU A 98 -23.45 -3.14 0.71
C GLU A 98 -23.15 -2.48 2.04
N VAL A 99 -24.09 -1.67 2.55
CA VAL A 99 -23.98 -0.98 3.83
C VAL A 99 -24.78 -1.74 4.89
N ILE A 100 -24.09 -2.21 5.93
CA ILE A 100 -24.68 -2.95 7.05
C ILE A 100 -24.68 -2.05 8.27
N GLU A 101 -25.80 -1.41 8.54
CA GLU A 101 -25.95 -0.56 9.70
C GLU A 101 -26.02 -1.39 10.99
N ASN A 102 -25.32 -0.89 12.04
CA ASN A 102 -25.39 -1.44 13.38
C ASN A 102 -25.15 -2.97 13.40
N TYR A 103 -23.99 -3.39 12.91
CA TYR A 103 -23.60 -4.80 12.87
C TYR A 103 -23.80 -5.48 14.23
N ARG A 104 -24.55 -6.60 14.24
CA ARG A 104 -24.99 -7.28 15.46
C ARG A 104 -24.06 -8.42 15.88
N GLY A 105 -22.97 -8.65 15.16
CA GLY A 105 -22.10 -9.82 15.34
C GLY A 105 -22.56 -11.03 14.52
N GLY A 106 -21.70 -12.06 14.48
CA GLY A 106 -21.93 -13.26 13.66
C GLY A 106 -21.37 -13.14 12.24
N ASP A 107 -21.72 -14.11 11.41
CA ASP A 107 -21.26 -14.16 10.03
C ASP A 107 -21.97 -13.09 9.17
N ILE A 108 -21.22 -12.47 8.28
CA ILE A 108 -21.73 -11.51 7.29
C ILE A 108 -21.81 -12.27 5.97
N ALA A 109 -23.02 -12.54 5.50
CA ALA A 109 -23.23 -13.13 4.18
C ALA A 109 -23.00 -12.08 3.10
N LEU A 110 -22.24 -12.40 2.07
CA LEU A 110 -21.96 -11.51 0.94
C LEU A 110 -22.84 -11.89 -0.25
N GLY A 111 -23.46 -10.91 -0.88
CA GLY A 111 -24.29 -11.11 -2.07
C GLY A 111 -25.39 -12.16 -1.88
N LEU A 112 -25.33 -13.25 -2.64
CA LEU A 112 -26.30 -14.35 -2.55
C LEU A 112 -26.03 -15.34 -1.40
N GLY A 113 -25.04 -15.08 -0.54
CA GLY A 113 -24.72 -15.89 0.63
C GLY A 113 -23.89 -17.14 0.34
N GLU A 114 -23.14 -17.14 -0.76
CA GLU A 114 -22.15 -18.18 -1.06
C GLU A 114 -20.80 -17.92 -0.38
N GLU A 115 -20.51 -16.66 -0.05
CA GLU A 115 -19.31 -16.20 0.65
C GLU A 115 -19.69 -15.52 1.96
N PHE A 116 -18.81 -15.64 2.96
CA PHE A 116 -19.06 -15.11 4.29
C PHE A 116 -17.79 -14.48 4.88
N ILE A 117 -17.96 -13.33 5.54
CA ILE A 117 -16.93 -12.80 6.45
C ILE A 117 -17.32 -13.26 7.86
N SER A 118 -16.55 -14.19 8.44
CA SER A 118 -16.88 -14.85 9.70
C SER A 118 -15.93 -14.47 10.83
N PRO A 119 -16.45 -14.19 12.05
CA PRO A 119 -15.61 -13.99 13.23
C PRO A 119 -14.69 -15.16 13.57
N VAL A 120 -14.99 -16.36 13.07
CA VAL A 120 -14.14 -17.55 13.23
C VAL A 120 -12.80 -17.37 12.51
N TYR A 121 -12.82 -16.75 11.33
CA TYR A 121 -11.61 -16.47 10.53
C TYR A 121 -11.08 -15.06 10.77
N TYR A 122 -11.96 -14.12 11.11
CA TYR A 122 -11.66 -12.69 11.32
C TYR A 122 -12.11 -12.23 12.70
N PRO A 123 -11.37 -12.55 13.78
CA PRO A 123 -11.77 -12.24 15.17
C PRO A 123 -11.99 -10.75 15.46
N PHE A 124 -11.38 -9.85 14.67
CA PHE A 124 -11.56 -8.40 14.81
C PHE A 124 -13.03 -7.97 14.66
N LEU A 125 -13.87 -8.75 13.97
CA LEU A 125 -15.30 -8.47 13.83
C LEU A 125 -16.02 -8.31 15.18
N HIS A 126 -15.54 -8.97 16.23
CA HIS A 126 -16.10 -8.78 17.58
C HIS A 126 -15.98 -7.33 18.09
N GLN A 127 -14.97 -6.59 17.63
CA GLN A 127 -14.74 -5.19 17.99
C GLN A 127 -15.59 -4.23 17.15
N LEU A 128 -16.19 -4.73 16.06
CA LEU A 128 -17.01 -3.94 15.14
C LEU A 128 -18.51 -4.03 15.43
N ILE A 129 -18.92 -4.76 16.47
CA ILE A 129 -20.33 -4.84 16.88
C ILE A 129 -20.86 -3.44 17.18
N GLY A 130 -22.00 -3.10 16.60
CA GLY A 130 -22.64 -1.79 16.73
C GLY A 130 -22.19 -0.75 15.69
N LYS A 131 -21.19 -1.06 14.87
CA LYS A 131 -20.69 -0.16 13.80
C LYS A 131 -21.44 -0.38 12.50
N THR A 132 -21.31 0.60 11.61
CA THR A 132 -21.74 0.55 10.23
C THR A 132 -20.61 0.00 9.38
N LEU A 133 -20.84 -1.17 8.77
CA LEU A 133 -19.87 -1.83 7.90
C LEU A 133 -20.22 -1.59 6.43
N ILE A 134 -19.22 -1.38 5.62
CA ILE A 134 -19.37 -1.35 4.16
C ILE A 134 -18.57 -2.54 3.64
N VAL A 135 -19.26 -3.44 2.93
CA VAL A 135 -18.71 -4.69 2.37
C VAL A 135 -19.01 -4.78 0.88
N THR A 136 -18.56 -5.82 0.22
CA THR A 136 -18.92 -6.13 -1.17
C THR A 136 -19.88 -7.32 -1.26
N ASP A 137 -20.35 -7.63 -2.47
CA ASP A 137 -21.16 -8.82 -2.75
C ASP A 137 -20.36 -10.13 -2.77
N GLY A 138 -19.05 -10.10 -2.47
CA GLY A 138 -18.19 -11.28 -2.47
C GLY A 138 -17.66 -11.69 -3.85
N THR A 139 -17.96 -10.93 -4.91
CA THR A 139 -17.44 -11.20 -6.27
C THR A 139 -16.21 -10.36 -6.61
N THR A 140 -16.03 -9.24 -5.92
CA THR A 140 -14.92 -8.30 -6.12
C THR A 140 -14.29 -7.93 -4.77
N LEU A 141 -13.13 -7.23 -4.80
CA LEU A 141 -12.74 -6.40 -3.65
C LEU A 141 -13.70 -5.21 -3.48
N LEU A 142 -13.63 -4.50 -2.36
CA LEU A 142 -14.42 -3.29 -2.13
C LEU A 142 -13.74 -2.04 -2.73
N GLY A 143 -12.43 -1.96 -2.63
CA GLY A 143 -11.62 -0.80 -3.01
C GLY A 143 -11.53 0.25 -1.90
N ALA A 144 -11.72 -0.15 -0.63
CA ALA A 144 -11.44 0.70 0.51
C ALA A 144 -9.96 1.09 0.52
N ASP A 145 -9.11 0.18 0.13
CA ASP A 145 -7.71 0.39 -0.22
C ASP A 145 -7.61 0.82 -1.69
N ASN A 146 -7.44 2.14 -2.02
CA ASN A 146 -7.34 3.24 -1.05
C ASN A 146 -8.36 4.36 -1.32
N LYS A 147 -9.56 4.04 -1.82
CA LYS A 147 -10.62 5.03 -2.06
C LYS A 147 -11.27 5.53 -0.77
N ALA A 148 -11.07 4.82 0.37
CA ALA A 148 -11.44 5.34 1.67
C ALA A 148 -10.59 6.57 2.01
N GLY A 149 -9.26 6.48 1.92
CA GLY A 149 -8.37 7.60 2.16
C GLY A 149 -8.64 8.80 1.23
N ILE A 150 -8.98 8.56 -0.05
CA ILE A 150 -9.42 9.64 -0.94
C ILE A 150 -10.68 10.32 -0.40
N ALA A 151 -11.71 9.56 -0.01
CA ALA A 151 -12.97 10.11 0.50
C ALA A 151 -12.77 10.86 1.82
N GLU A 152 -11.87 10.39 2.66
CA GLU A 152 -11.51 11.00 3.95
C GLU A 152 -10.81 12.35 3.74
N ILE A 153 -9.80 12.41 2.86
CA ILE A 153 -9.10 13.66 2.52
C ILE A 153 -10.10 14.68 1.95
N MET A 154 -10.90 14.28 0.97
CA MET A 154 -11.88 15.15 0.32
C MET A 154 -12.93 15.68 1.30
N THR A 155 -13.34 14.83 2.26
CA THR A 155 -14.32 15.24 3.28
C THR A 155 -13.67 16.17 4.31
N ALA A 156 -12.45 15.90 4.75
CA ALA A 156 -11.72 16.79 5.66
C ALA A 156 -11.55 18.20 5.06
N LEU A 157 -11.17 18.30 3.78
CA LEU A 157 -11.04 19.57 3.06
C LEU A 157 -12.39 20.33 3.02
N SER A 158 -13.47 19.61 2.72
CA SER A 158 -14.83 20.18 2.69
C SER A 158 -15.25 20.75 4.04
N VAL A 159 -14.98 20.01 5.12
CA VAL A 159 -15.30 20.46 6.50
C VAL A 159 -14.46 21.66 6.92
N LEU A 160 -13.13 21.62 6.68
CA LEU A 160 -12.21 22.72 7.00
C LEU A 160 -12.67 24.04 6.40
N GLN A 161 -13.08 24.03 5.14
CA GLN A 161 -13.54 25.22 4.43
C GLN A 161 -14.93 25.66 4.86
N ARG A 162 -15.90 24.74 4.92
CA ARG A 162 -17.29 25.07 5.29
C ARG A 162 -17.38 25.65 6.69
N GLU A 163 -16.68 25.05 7.66
CA GLU A 163 -16.67 25.47 9.07
C GLU A 163 -15.65 26.59 9.34
N ASN A 164 -14.88 26.99 8.34
CA ASN A 164 -13.80 27.97 8.45
C ASN A 164 -12.82 27.63 9.61
N ILE A 165 -12.51 26.35 9.76
CA ILE A 165 -11.57 25.86 10.78
C ILE A 165 -10.17 26.40 10.48
N PRO A 166 -9.45 26.98 11.47
CA PRO A 166 -8.06 27.38 11.28
C PRO A 166 -7.21 26.19 10.83
N HIS A 167 -6.45 26.36 9.74
CA HIS A 167 -5.61 25.30 9.20
C HIS A 167 -4.30 25.83 8.59
N CYS A 168 -3.29 25.00 8.54
CA CYS A 168 -2.03 25.26 7.87
C CYS A 168 -2.17 25.20 6.33
N ASN A 169 -1.08 25.41 5.61
CA ASN A 169 -1.07 25.14 4.17
C ASN A 169 -1.21 23.63 3.95
N ILE A 170 -2.10 23.22 3.05
CA ILE A 170 -2.34 21.81 2.75
C ILE A 170 -2.03 21.55 1.27
N ARG A 171 -1.17 20.59 0.99
CA ARG A 171 -1.01 19.98 -0.32
C ARG A 171 -1.75 18.64 -0.35
N VAL A 172 -2.44 18.37 -1.43
CA VAL A 172 -3.15 17.11 -1.64
C VAL A 172 -2.63 16.45 -2.89
N ALA A 173 -2.43 15.14 -2.84
CA ALA A 173 -2.15 14.36 -4.03
C ALA A 173 -2.92 13.05 -4.06
N PHE A 174 -3.37 12.65 -5.26
CA PHE A 174 -3.89 11.32 -5.52
C PHE A 174 -3.05 10.66 -6.61
N THR A 175 -2.57 9.46 -6.34
CA THR A 175 -1.51 8.80 -7.09
C THR A 175 -2.02 7.55 -7.82
N PRO A 176 -1.58 7.28 -9.05
CA PRO A 176 -1.90 6.05 -9.75
C PRO A 176 -0.93 4.94 -9.38
N ASP A 177 -1.30 3.67 -9.63
CA ASP A 177 -0.42 2.51 -9.71
C ASP A 177 0.49 2.28 -8.47
N GLU A 178 -0.01 2.60 -7.28
CA GLU A 178 0.66 2.31 -6.01
C GLU A 178 0.85 0.79 -5.86
N GLU A 179 -0.20 0.03 -6.08
CA GLU A 179 -0.31 -1.43 -5.89
C GLU A 179 0.66 -2.26 -6.76
N ILE A 180 1.29 -1.60 -7.71
CA ILE A 180 2.32 -2.19 -8.59
C ILE A 180 3.64 -1.42 -8.55
N GLY A 181 3.76 -0.42 -7.64
CA GLY A 181 4.97 0.35 -7.39
C GLY A 181 5.40 1.26 -8.54
N LEU A 182 4.50 1.65 -9.46
CA LEU A 182 4.86 2.46 -10.62
C LEU A 182 4.54 3.95 -10.47
N GLY A 183 3.53 4.32 -9.71
CA GLY A 183 2.98 5.68 -9.68
C GLY A 183 3.98 6.74 -9.26
N MET A 184 4.73 6.47 -8.21
CA MET A 184 5.70 7.40 -7.63
C MET A 184 6.91 7.74 -8.52
N HIS A 185 7.15 6.97 -9.57
CA HIS A 185 8.16 7.35 -10.58
C HIS A 185 7.79 8.62 -11.34
N TYR A 186 6.50 8.93 -11.43
CA TYR A 186 5.94 10.07 -12.17
C TYR A 186 5.40 11.16 -11.24
N PHE A 187 5.61 11.02 -9.93
CA PHE A 187 5.15 12.02 -8.94
C PHE A 187 5.93 13.34 -9.09
N PRO A 188 5.24 14.48 -9.30
CA PRO A 188 5.87 15.77 -9.52
C PRO A 188 6.30 16.41 -8.20
N LEU A 189 7.32 15.88 -7.55
CA LEU A 189 7.75 16.29 -6.21
C LEU A 189 8.12 17.78 -6.14
N GLU A 190 8.68 18.36 -7.23
CA GLU A 190 9.04 19.79 -7.29
C GLU A 190 7.79 20.70 -7.26
N ASP A 191 6.64 20.19 -7.76
CA ASP A 191 5.36 20.90 -7.74
C ASP A 191 4.54 20.62 -6.48
N PHE A 192 5.09 19.80 -5.57
CA PHE A 192 4.45 19.38 -4.31
C PHE A 192 5.29 19.78 -3.09
N PRO A 193 5.68 21.06 -2.94
CA PRO A 193 6.48 21.52 -1.82
C PRO A 193 5.69 21.43 -0.52
N CYS A 194 6.16 20.59 0.44
CA CYS A 194 5.63 20.50 1.79
C CYS A 194 6.75 20.18 2.77
N ASP A 195 6.55 20.50 4.05
CA ASP A 195 7.51 20.22 5.12
C ASP A 195 7.57 18.70 5.42
N TRP A 196 6.42 18.05 5.37
CA TRP A 196 6.23 16.59 5.39
C TRP A 196 4.84 16.27 4.85
N ALA A 197 4.59 14.99 4.56
CA ALA A 197 3.29 14.51 4.13
C ALA A 197 2.83 13.31 4.98
N TYR A 198 1.59 12.90 4.77
CA TYR A 198 1.02 11.65 5.26
C TYR A 198 0.32 10.93 4.11
N THR A 199 0.57 9.64 3.97
CA THR A 199 -0.35 8.77 3.23
C THR A 199 -1.51 8.42 4.15
N ILE A 200 -2.74 8.47 3.63
CA ILE A 200 -3.94 8.00 4.31
C ILE A 200 -4.28 6.67 3.66
N ASP A 201 -3.59 5.61 4.13
CA ASP A 201 -3.48 4.33 3.42
C ASP A 201 -3.27 3.14 4.39
N GLY A 202 -3.45 3.37 5.68
CA GLY A 202 -3.36 2.34 6.71
C GLY A 202 -4.66 1.56 6.89
N GLY A 203 -4.60 0.55 7.75
CA GLY A 203 -5.73 -0.34 8.06
C GLY A 203 -6.58 0.14 9.22
N GLU A 204 -6.47 -0.56 10.35
CA GLU A 204 -7.31 -0.38 11.52
C GLU A 204 -7.13 0.98 12.19
N VAL A 205 -8.21 1.49 12.79
CA VAL A 205 -8.20 2.76 13.52
C VAL A 205 -7.08 2.81 14.55
N GLY A 206 -6.25 3.86 14.45
CA GLY A 206 -5.12 4.10 15.34
C GLY A 206 -3.77 3.66 14.77
N GLU A 207 -3.70 2.96 13.65
CA GLU A 207 -2.43 2.62 13.01
C GLU A 207 -1.70 3.89 12.56
N LEU A 208 -0.44 4.01 13.02
CA LEU A 208 0.50 5.04 12.62
C LEU A 208 1.80 4.35 12.25
N GLU A 209 2.12 4.37 10.97
CA GLU A 209 3.18 3.58 10.39
C GLU A 209 4.24 4.52 9.78
N TYR A 210 5.49 4.35 10.15
CA TYR A 210 6.61 5.17 9.70
C TYR A 210 7.89 4.36 9.51
N GLU A 211 7.74 3.06 9.46
CA GLU A 211 8.77 2.08 9.10
C GLU A 211 8.19 1.05 8.15
N ASN A 212 8.96 0.65 7.16
CA ASN A 212 8.63 -0.43 6.24
C ASN A 212 9.88 -1.26 5.93
N PHE A 213 9.72 -2.40 5.26
CA PHE A 213 10.86 -3.17 4.80
C PHE A 213 11.77 -2.39 3.84
N ASN A 214 13.09 -2.69 3.90
CA ASN A 214 13.91 -2.62 2.69
C ASN A 214 13.58 -3.83 1.83
N ALA A 215 13.51 -3.64 0.53
CA ALA A 215 13.05 -4.65 -0.40
C ALA A 215 13.95 -4.78 -1.63
N ALA A 216 14.21 -6.03 -2.01
CA ALA A 216 14.85 -6.36 -3.28
C ALA A 216 14.20 -7.61 -3.88
N THR A 217 14.42 -7.79 -5.18
CA THR A 217 14.07 -8.99 -5.91
C THR A 217 15.34 -9.63 -6.47
N ALA A 218 15.52 -10.93 -6.23
CA ALA A 218 16.60 -11.71 -6.81
C ALA A 218 16.07 -12.63 -7.89
N LYS A 219 16.59 -12.48 -9.10
CA LYS A 219 16.34 -13.38 -10.22
C LYS A 219 17.52 -14.32 -10.38
N ILE A 220 17.30 -15.63 -10.26
CA ILE A 220 18.33 -16.67 -10.33
C ILE A 220 18.02 -17.57 -11.54
N THR A 221 18.95 -17.63 -12.49
CA THR A 221 18.78 -18.34 -13.77
C THR A 221 19.69 -19.57 -13.83
N PHE A 222 19.08 -20.70 -14.09
CA PHE A 222 19.74 -21.99 -14.32
C PHE A 222 19.65 -22.36 -15.80
N LYS A 223 20.76 -22.81 -16.37
CA LYS A 223 20.80 -23.38 -17.72
C LYS A 223 21.00 -24.87 -17.67
N GLY A 224 20.19 -25.58 -18.41
CA GLY A 224 20.28 -27.01 -18.60
C GLY A 224 20.70 -27.38 -20.01
N ARG A 225 20.68 -28.68 -20.28
CA ARG A 225 20.91 -29.23 -21.60
C ARG A 225 20.05 -30.49 -21.77
N GLY A 226 18.99 -30.34 -22.59
CA GLY A 226 18.07 -31.42 -22.89
C GLY A 226 18.66 -32.47 -23.83
N ILE A 227 18.25 -33.71 -23.63
CA ILE A 227 18.49 -34.84 -24.53
C ILE A 227 17.42 -35.90 -24.24
N HIS A 228 17.17 -36.78 -25.22
CA HIS A 228 16.28 -37.93 -25.05
C HIS A 228 16.71 -38.76 -23.82
N THR A 229 15.75 -39.06 -22.93
CA THR A 229 16.00 -39.69 -21.64
C THR A 229 16.77 -41.02 -21.72
N GLY A 230 16.55 -41.80 -22.75
CA GLY A 230 17.29 -43.05 -23.04
C GLY A 230 18.79 -42.87 -23.30
N TYR A 231 19.23 -41.64 -23.63
CA TYR A 231 20.63 -41.32 -23.90
C TYR A 231 21.23 -40.33 -22.92
N ALA A 232 20.53 -40.09 -21.82
CA ALA A 232 20.79 -39.00 -20.86
C ALA A 232 22.05 -39.17 -20.01
N LYS A 233 22.52 -40.40 -19.80
CA LYS A 233 23.66 -40.69 -18.91
C LYS A 233 24.89 -39.86 -19.29
N ASN A 234 25.36 -39.02 -18.33
CA ASN A 234 26.54 -38.14 -18.47
C ASN A 234 26.37 -37.02 -19.54
N LYS A 235 25.14 -36.77 -20.04
CA LYS A 235 24.86 -35.76 -21.07
C LYS A 235 23.76 -34.78 -20.68
N LEU A 236 22.70 -35.27 -20.02
CA LEU A 236 21.60 -34.45 -19.59
C LEU A 236 22.06 -33.55 -18.42
N VAL A 237 21.76 -32.27 -18.49
CA VAL A 237 21.78 -31.34 -17.38
C VAL A 237 20.37 -30.82 -17.21
N ASN A 238 19.71 -31.17 -16.14
CA ASN A 238 18.31 -30.78 -15.89
C ASN A 238 18.27 -29.53 -15.03
N ALA A 239 17.87 -28.40 -15.62
CA ALA A 239 17.78 -27.12 -14.92
C ALA A 239 16.77 -27.15 -13.77
N LEU A 240 15.66 -27.91 -13.89
CA LEU A 240 14.68 -28.08 -12.80
C LEU A 240 15.32 -28.76 -11.58
N THR A 241 16.09 -29.82 -11.79
CA THR A 241 16.78 -30.51 -10.68
C THR A 241 17.79 -29.60 -9.99
N LEU A 242 18.59 -28.84 -10.78
CA LEU A 242 19.53 -27.86 -10.23
C LEU A 242 18.84 -26.80 -9.39
N ALA A 243 17.72 -26.26 -9.86
CA ALA A 243 16.96 -25.25 -9.13
C ALA A 243 16.36 -25.79 -7.82
N CYS A 244 15.81 -27.01 -7.83
CA CYS A 244 15.32 -27.68 -6.62
C CYS A 244 16.43 -27.93 -5.59
N GLU A 245 17.61 -28.35 -6.04
CA GLU A 245 18.76 -28.54 -5.15
C GLU A 245 19.26 -27.20 -4.58
N PHE A 246 19.31 -26.17 -5.40
CA PHE A 246 19.71 -24.82 -4.98
C PHE A 246 18.79 -24.26 -3.91
N GLN A 247 17.47 -24.40 -4.07
CA GLN A 247 16.44 -23.97 -3.10
C GLN A 247 16.69 -24.52 -1.70
N GLN A 248 17.26 -25.74 -1.57
CA GLN A 248 17.54 -26.36 -0.27
C GLN A 248 18.65 -25.63 0.51
N GLY A 249 19.41 -24.75 -0.13
CA GLY A 249 20.43 -23.93 0.49
C GLY A 249 19.90 -22.74 1.29
N PHE A 250 18.61 -22.38 1.13
CA PHE A 250 18.00 -21.29 1.89
C PHE A 250 17.64 -21.69 3.31
N PRO A 251 17.68 -20.74 4.27
CA PRO A 251 17.19 -20.97 5.63
C PRO A 251 15.69 -21.33 5.62
N LYS A 252 15.32 -22.41 6.33
CA LYS A 252 13.94 -22.92 6.34
C LYS A 252 12.96 -22.11 7.19
N ASP A 253 13.50 -21.25 8.06
CA ASP A 253 12.71 -20.47 9.02
C ASP A 253 12.62 -18.99 8.63
N ASP A 254 13.49 -18.52 7.72
CA ASP A 254 13.49 -17.14 7.19
C ASP A 254 12.49 -17.00 6.01
N VAL A 255 11.23 -17.32 6.24
CA VAL A 255 10.17 -17.32 5.24
C VAL A 255 8.95 -16.56 5.79
N PRO A 256 8.09 -15.95 4.95
CA PRO A 256 6.95 -15.16 5.41
C PRO A 256 6.04 -15.90 6.37
N GLU A 257 5.85 -17.21 6.15
CA GLU A 257 4.97 -18.09 6.93
C GLU A 257 5.48 -18.32 8.36
N LYS A 258 6.72 -17.96 8.66
CA LYS A 258 7.36 -18.17 9.96
C LYS A 258 7.91 -16.91 10.61
N THR A 259 7.78 -15.78 9.96
CA THR A 259 8.32 -14.50 10.45
C THR A 259 7.20 -13.50 10.77
N SER A 260 7.42 -12.65 11.77
CA SER A 260 6.48 -11.65 12.24
C SER A 260 7.19 -10.35 12.62
N GLY A 261 6.43 -9.29 12.90
CA GLY A 261 6.97 -8.01 13.34
C GLY A 261 8.05 -7.50 12.40
N LYS A 262 9.27 -7.26 12.90
CA LYS A 262 10.40 -6.74 12.12
C LYS A 262 11.35 -7.84 11.59
N GLU A 263 10.99 -9.10 11.70
CA GLU A 263 11.80 -10.19 11.18
C GLU A 263 11.79 -10.19 9.65
N GLY A 264 12.98 -10.22 9.04
CA GLY A 264 13.16 -10.30 7.59
C GLY A 264 13.01 -11.73 7.05
N PHE A 265 12.89 -11.86 5.72
CA PHE A 265 12.69 -13.16 5.08
C PHE A 265 13.23 -13.22 3.66
N PHE A 266 13.33 -14.45 3.14
CA PHE A 266 13.41 -14.78 1.73
C PHE A 266 12.10 -15.47 1.32
N HIS A 267 11.48 -15.02 0.25
CA HIS A 267 10.27 -15.64 -0.28
C HIS A 267 10.48 -16.06 -1.73
N LEU A 268 10.37 -17.36 -2.02
CA LEU A 268 10.32 -17.84 -3.39
C LEU A 268 8.95 -17.52 -3.97
N ASP A 269 8.88 -16.46 -4.75
CA ASP A 269 7.64 -15.90 -5.30
C ASP A 269 7.23 -16.59 -6.62
N ASP A 270 8.23 -16.95 -7.44
CA ASP A 270 7.97 -17.56 -8.75
C ASP A 270 9.05 -18.56 -9.13
N PHE A 271 8.61 -19.68 -9.72
CA PHE A 271 9.47 -20.75 -10.22
C PHE A 271 8.98 -21.16 -11.61
N LYS A 272 9.66 -20.67 -12.64
CA LYS A 272 9.29 -20.92 -14.04
C LYS A 272 10.39 -21.61 -14.82
N GLY A 273 10.03 -22.55 -15.68
CA GLY A 273 10.98 -23.12 -16.64
C GLY A 273 10.76 -24.58 -16.96
N ASP A 274 11.78 -25.14 -17.62
CA ASP A 274 11.83 -26.50 -18.11
C ASP A 274 13.25 -27.12 -17.93
N ILE A 275 13.51 -28.23 -18.62
CA ILE A 275 14.80 -28.92 -18.55
C ILE A 275 15.97 -28.02 -19.00
N GLU A 276 15.74 -27.11 -19.94
CA GLU A 276 16.81 -26.31 -20.57
C GLU A 276 17.03 -24.96 -19.85
N LYS A 277 15.99 -24.41 -19.21
CA LYS A 277 16.10 -23.14 -18.48
C LYS A 277 15.11 -23.08 -17.33
N VAL A 278 15.58 -22.64 -16.17
CA VAL A 278 14.73 -22.30 -15.01
C VAL A 278 15.10 -20.91 -14.50
N GLU A 279 14.09 -20.15 -14.12
CA GLU A 279 14.22 -18.89 -13.41
C GLU A 279 13.49 -19.00 -12.05
N LEU A 280 14.21 -18.69 -10.98
CA LEU A 280 13.64 -18.50 -9.64
C LEU A 280 13.60 -17.01 -9.35
N HIS A 281 12.47 -16.53 -8.82
CA HIS A 281 12.31 -15.15 -8.35
C HIS A 281 12.12 -15.17 -6.84
N TYR A 282 13.01 -14.49 -6.11
CA TYR A 282 12.93 -14.34 -4.67
C TYR A 282 12.65 -12.89 -4.30
N LEU A 283 11.72 -12.68 -3.38
CA LEU A 283 11.59 -11.43 -2.66
C LEU A 283 12.50 -11.48 -1.43
N ILE A 284 13.28 -10.42 -1.23
CA ILE A 284 14.17 -10.22 -0.08
C ILE A 284 13.61 -9.06 0.72
N ARG A 285 13.39 -9.27 2.02
CA ARG A 285 12.83 -8.24 2.92
C ARG A 285 13.60 -8.23 4.23
N ASP A 286 13.93 -7.04 4.72
CA ASP A 286 14.42 -6.82 6.08
C ASP A 286 14.21 -5.35 6.48
N PHE A 287 13.89 -5.09 7.76
CA PHE A 287 13.78 -3.72 8.27
C PHE A 287 15.14 -3.06 8.49
N ASP A 288 16.12 -3.84 8.93
CA ASP A 288 17.47 -3.36 9.18
C ASP A 288 18.30 -3.37 7.89
N GLN A 289 18.91 -2.23 7.54
CA GLN A 289 19.69 -2.10 6.32
C GLN A 289 20.92 -3.03 6.30
N ALA A 290 21.58 -3.25 7.43
CA ALA A 290 22.76 -4.11 7.47
C ALA A 290 22.36 -5.59 7.28
N ASN A 291 21.27 -6.03 7.91
CA ASN A 291 20.73 -7.38 7.69
C ASN A 291 20.24 -7.55 6.25
N PHE A 292 19.61 -6.54 5.67
CA PHE A 292 19.18 -6.55 4.28
C PHE A 292 20.35 -6.76 3.31
N GLU A 293 21.46 -6.04 3.51
CA GLU A 293 22.69 -6.24 2.71
C GLU A 293 23.29 -7.63 2.93
N GLN A 294 23.27 -8.14 4.17
CA GLN A 294 23.72 -9.51 4.46
C GLN A 294 22.86 -10.55 3.74
N ARG A 295 21.53 -10.36 3.67
CA ARG A 295 20.64 -11.24 2.91
C ARG A 295 20.96 -11.26 1.42
N LYS A 296 21.22 -10.12 0.82
CA LYS A 296 21.66 -10.04 -0.59
C LYS A 296 23.00 -10.76 -0.78
N ALA A 297 23.96 -10.49 0.10
CA ALA A 297 25.27 -11.14 0.06
C ALA A 297 25.18 -12.67 0.23
N PHE A 298 24.28 -13.16 1.09
CA PHE A 298 24.03 -14.58 1.26
C PHE A 298 23.63 -15.26 -0.06
N ILE A 299 22.73 -14.67 -0.83
CA ILE A 299 22.31 -15.23 -2.14
C ILE A 299 23.50 -15.32 -3.10
N TYR A 300 24.31 -14.26 -3.21
CA TYR A 300 25.50 -14.29 -4.06
C TYR A 300 26.48 -15.39 -3.62
N GLN A 301 26.74 -15.52 -2.31
CA GLN A 301 27.62 -16.56 -1.77
C GLN A 301 27.06 -17.97 -2.02
N LEU A 302 25.73 -18.15 -1.91
CA LEU A 302 25.07 -19.41 -2.21
C LEU A 302 25.23 -19.79 -3.70
N VAL A 303 25.07 -18.82 -4.60
CA VAL A 303 25.28 -19.01 -6.05
C VAL A 303 26.72 -19.39 -6.34
N GLU A 304 27.68 -18.68 -5.77
CA GLU A 304 29.11 -18.97 -5.96
C GLU A 304 29.48 -20.38 -5.44
N LYS A 305 28.99 -20.73 -4.23
CA LYS A 305 29.18 -22.05 -3.64
C LYS A 305 28.59 -23.15 -4.55
N PHE A 306 27.35 -22.97 -4.99
CA PHE A 306 26.66 -23.93 -5.84
C PHE A 306 27.38 -24.13 -7.17
N ASN A 307 27.81 -23.07 -7.85
CA ASN A 307 28.57 -23.12 -9.09
C ASN A 307 29.90 -23.90 -8.92
N ARG A 308 30.60 -23.67 -7.82
CA ARG A 308 31.85 -24.34 -7.51
C ARG A 308 31.64 -25.84 -7.25
N GLU A 309 30.66 -26.20 -6.43
CA GLU A 309 30.34 -27.58 -6.06
C GLU A 309 29.85 -28.40 -7.26
N LYS A 310 29.03 -27.82 -8.11
CA LYS A 310 28.47 -28.50 -9.29
C LYS A 310 29.41 -28.50 -10.49
N SER A 311 30.45 -27.66 -10.50
CA SER A 311 31.39 -27.50 -11.62
C SER A 311 30.67 -27.33 -12.96
N LEU A 312 29.64 -26.51 -12.99
CA LEU A 312 28.78 -26.31 -14.16
C LEU A 312 29.54 -25.64 -15.30
N LYS A 313 29.34 -26.13 -16.54
CA LYS A 313 29.87 -25.50 -17.73
C LYS A 313 29.19 -24.14 -17.98
N ASP A 314 27.88 -24.09 -17.76
CA ASP A 314 27.08 -22.87 -17.77
C ASP A 314 26.71 -22.54 -16.32
N PRO A 315 27.38 -21.55 -15.69
CA PRO A 315 27.16 -21.24 -14.28
C PRO A 315 25.76 -20.65 -14.05
N VAL A 316 25.24 -20.89 -12.85
CA VAL A 316 24.04 -20.19 -12.35
C VAL A 316 24.34 -18.71 -12.22
N VAL A 317 23.43 -17.89 -12.69
CA VAL A 317 23.54 -16.42 -12.68
C VAL A 317 22.47 -15.85 -11.75
N CYS A 318 22.86 -14.88 -10.93
CA CYS A 318 21.96 -14.12 -10.08
C CYS A 318 22.02 -12.63 -10.40
N VAL A 319 20.86 -11.99 -10.50
CA VAL A 319 20.71 -10.54 -10.57
C VAL A 319 19.80 -10.13 -9.41
N ILE A 320 20.25 -9.18 -8.58
CA ILE A 320 19.46 -8.62 -7.48
C ILE A 320 19.22 -7.14 -7.80
N GLU A 321 17.95 -6.72 -7.72
CA GLU A 321 17.50 -5.36 -7.94
C GLU A 321 16.76 -4.87 -6.69
N ASP A 322 17.18 -3.73 -6.15
CA ASP A 322 16.51 -3.08 -5.03
C ASP A 322 15.18 -2.48 -5.52
N SER A 323 14.13 -2.61 -4.72
CA SER A 323 12.78 -2.13 -5.05
C SER A 323 12.45 -0.83 -4.32
N TYR A 324 12.58 -0.82 -2.99
CA TYR A 324 12.36 0.36 -2.13
C TYR A 324 13.13 0.22 -0.82
N LYS A 325 13.27 1.34 -0.10
CA LYS A 325 13.96 1.40 1.20
C LYS A 325 12.99 1.65 2.35
N ASN A 326 13.47 1.38 3.56
CA ASN A 326 12.75 1.72 4.78
C ASN A 326 12.64 3.24 4.92
N MET A 327 11.41 3.76 5.00
CA MET A 327 11.14 5.20 5.13
C MET A 327 11.66 5.80 6.44
N TYR A 328 11.91 4.97 7.47
CA TYR A 328 12.32 5.43 8.79
C TYR A 328 13.57 6.32 8.74
N ASP A 329 14.51 6.02 7.85
CA ASP A 329 15.75 6.81 7.73
C ASP A 329 15.51 8.28 7.37
N THR A 330 14.45 8.57 6.63
CA THR A 330 14.02 9.95 6.32
C THR A 330 13.09 10.49 7.41
N VAL A 331 12.08 9.70 7.82
CA VAL A 331 11.06 10.14 8.78
C VAL A 331 11.66 10.48 10.15
N LYS A 332 12.69 9.75 10.63
CA LYS A 332 13.36 10.05 11.91
C LYS A 332 13.98 11.44 11.98
N ASN A 333 14.30 12.06 10.81
CA ASN A 333 14.85 13.41 10.73
C ASN A 333 13.77 14.50 10.80
N VAL A 334 12.48 14.11 10.70
CA VAL A 334 11.30 14.99 10.81
C VAL A 334 10.37 14.45 11.90
N PRO A 335 10.83 14.39 13.18
CA PRO A 335 10.06 13.78 14.26
C PRO A 335 8.72 14.49 14.53
N GLN A 336 8.57 15.72 14.05
CA GLN A 336 7.32 16.49 14.12
C GLN A 336 6.17 15.78 13.39
N ALA A 337 6.44 15.13 12.26
CA ALA A 337 5.44 14.39 11.52
C ALA A 337 4.80 13.28 12.38
N ILE A 338 5.62 12.49 13.09
CA ILE A 338 5.12 11.43 13.98
C ILE A 338 4.40 12.03 15.18
N LYS A 339 5.00 13.05 15.83
CA LYS A 339 4.44 13.65 17.06
C LYS A 339 3.09 14.32 16.80
N LEU A 340 2.94 14.99 15.66
CA LEU A 340 1.70 15.67 15.29
C LEU A 340 0.59 14.66 15.04
N ALA A 341 0.85 13.59 14.26
CA ALA A 341 -0.14 12.53 14.03
C ALA A 341 -0.55 11.82 15.34
N ASP A 342 0.43 11.51 16.19
CA ASP A 342 0.20 10.89 17.51
C ASP A 342 -0.67 11.79 18.41
N ALA A 343 -0.38 13.09 18.46
CA ALA A 343 -1.16 14.06 19.23
C ALA A 343 -2.58 14.23 18.65
N ALA A 344 -2.73 14.30 17.33
CA ALA A 344 -4.01 14.41 16.66
C ALA A 344 -4.91 13.18 16.94
N MET A 345 -4.37 11.97 16.85
CA MET A 345 -5.09 10.74 17.19
C MET A 345 -5.56 10.77 18.65
N LYS A 346 -4.69 11.11 19.59
CA LYS A 346 -5.04 11.23 21.01
C LYS A 346 -6.12 12.29 21.26
N ALA A 347 -6.07 13.43 20.58
CA ALA A 347 -7.08 14.47 20.66
C ALA A 347 -8.45 14.01 20.11
N CYS A 348 -8.46 13.05 19.19
CA CYS A 348 -9.67 12.39 18.68
C CYS A 348 -10.12 11.19 19.53
N GLY A 349 -9.49 10.96 20.70
CA GLY A 349 -9.81 9.83 21.58
C GLY A 349 -9.31 8.48 21.09
N ILE A 350 -8.33 8.48 20.19
CA ILE A 350 -7.73 7.27 19.60
C ILE A 350 -6.39 7.00 20.28
N THR A 351 -6.14 5.76 20.67
CA THR A 351 -4.81 5.32 21.11
C THR A 351 -3.96 4.98 19.89
N PRO A 352 -2.87 5.72 19.61
CA PRO A 352 -2.00 5.39 18.50
C PRO A 352 -1.37 4.01 18.63
N ASN A 353 -1.37 3.26 17.55
CA ASN A 353 -0.73 1.94 17.40
C ASN A 353 0.42 2.06 16.41
N HIS A 354 1.64 2.18 16.92
CA HIS A 354 2.84 2.30 16.11
C HIS A 354 3.22 0.93 15.55
N LYS A 355 2.93 0.70 14.29
CA LYS A 355 3.08 -0.58 13.60
C LYS A 355 4.01 -0.44 12.40
N PRO A 356 4.91 -1.39 12.15
CA PRO A 356 5.71 -1.39 10.94
C PRO A 356 4.93 -2.00 9.78
N ILE A 357 5.10 -1.45 8.56
CA ILE A 357 4.53 -2.00 7.33
C ILE A 357 5.41 -3.15 6.84
N ARG A 358 4.85 -4.34 6.66
CA ARG A 358 5.56 -5.50 6.09
C ARG A 358 5.47 -5.54 4.55
N GLY A 359 5.46 -4.39 3.91
CA GLY A 359 5.37 -4.17 2.47
C GLY A 359 6.02 -2.86 2.06
N GLY A 360 5.66 -2.35 0.90
CA GLY A 360 5.98 -1.01 0.41
C GLY A 360 4.76 -0.09 0.57
N THR A 361 4.95 1.19 0.29
CA THR A 361 3.91 2.22 0.26
C THR A 361 4.43 3.43 -0.52
N ASP A 362 3.56 4.26 -1.04
CA ASP A 362 3.92 5.55 -1.65
C ASP A 362 4.78 6.41 -0.71
N GLY A 363 4.52 6.35 0.60
CA GLY A 363 5.34 7.03 1.62
C GLY A 363 6.80 6.58 1.64
N ALA A 364 7.10 5.31 1.36
CA ALA A 364 8.47 4.81 1.26
C ALA A 364 9.21 5.40 0.05
N PHE A 365 8.56 5.49 -1.11
CA PHE A 365 9.13 6.11 -2.31
C PHE A 365 9.36 7.62 -2.13
N LEU A 366 8.45 8.33 -1.45
CA LEU A 366 8.63 9.75 -1.14
C LEU A 366 9.77 9.96 -0.15
N ALA A 367 9.89 9.11 0.87
CA ALA A 367 10.97 9.15 1.83
C ALA A 367 12.35 8.95 1.15
N GLU A 368 12.44 8.07 0.16
CA GLU A 368 13.65 7.89 -0.64
C GLU A 368 14.05 9.14 -1.44
N LYS A 369 13.06 9.94 -1.82
CA LYS A 369 13.24 11.25 -2.46
C LYS A 369 13.44 12.41 -1.47
N GLY A 370 13.48 12.12 -0.16
CA GLY A 370 13.74 13.09 0.91
C GLY A 370 12.52 13.69 1.58
N LEU A 371 11.29 13.32 1.19
CA LEU A 371 10.06 13.79 1.83
C LEU A 371 9.59 12.79 2.89
N ALA A 372 9.64 13.17 4.17
CA ALA A 372 9.08 12.35 5.24
C ALA A 372 7.57 12.17 5.06
N CYS A 373 7.10 10.91 5.00
CA CYS A 373 5.70 10.60 4.74
C CYS A 373 5.23 9.36 5.52
N PRO A 374 4.91 9.50 6.83
CA PRO A 374 4.26 8.45 7.60
C PRO A 374 2.89 8.09 7.03
N ASN A 375 2.43 6.87 7.34
CA ASN A 375 1.13 6.36 6.94
C ASN A 375 0.15 6.39 8.12
N ILE A 376 -1.10 6.79 7.86
CA ILE A 376 -2.21 6.89 8.81
C ILE A 376 -3.34 5.96 8.36
N PHE A 377 -4.06 5.38 9.31
CA PHE A 377 -5.18 4.47 9.10
C PHE A 377 -6.33 5.06 8.26
N THR A 378 -7.10 4.18 7.62
CA THR A 378 -8.38 4.47 6.96
C THR A 378 -9.59 3.83 7.66
N GLY A 379 -9.39 2.89 8.56
CA GLY A 379 -10.47 2.10 9.19
C GLY A 379 -10.91 0.90 8.38
N GLY A 380 -10.09 0.45 7.42
CA GLY A 380 -10.35 -0.69 6.56
C GLY A 380 -9.71 -1.99 7.07
N TYR A 381 -10.18 -3.12 6.52
CA TYR A 381 -9.79 -4.48 6.89
C TYR A 381 -9.77 -5.40 5.67
N ASN A 382 -8.97 -6.46 5.72
CA ASN A 382 -8.90 -7.54 4.73
C ASN A 382 -8.65 -7.06 3.30
N PHE A 383 -7.81 -6.07 3.12
CA PHE A 383 -7.45 -5.50 1.83
C PHE A 383 -7.05 -6.57 0.80
N HIS A 384 -7.13 -6.25 -0.48
CA HIS A 384 -6.78 -7.10 -1.62
C HIS A 384 -7.62 -8.38 -1.73
N SER A 385 -8.77 -8.44 -1.09
CA SER A 385 -9.63 -9.64 -1.08
C SER A 385 -11.11 -9.30 -1.26
N LYS A 386 -11.91 -10.32 -1.59
CA LYS A 386 -13.37 -10.20 -1.63
C LYS A 386 -14.02 -10.10 -0.24
N HIS A 387 -13.23 -10.25 0.82
CA HIS A 387 -13.64 -10.05 2.21
C HIS A 387 -13.23 -8.67 2.75
N GLU A 388 -12.80 -7.79 1.87
CA GLU A 388 -12.47 -6.42 2.21
C GLU A 388 -13.68 -5.69 2.76
N LEU A 389 -13.47 -4.93 3.83
CA LEU A 389 -14.51 -4.09 4.43
C LEU A 389 -13.88 -2.82 5.03
N VAL A 390 -14.71 -1.80 5.19
CA VAL A 390 -14.37 -0.58 5.94
C VAL A 390 -15.51 -0.22 6.88
N THR A 391 -15.20 0.42 7.99
CA THR A 391 -16.22 0.94 8.91
C THR A 391 -16.45 2.42 8.68
N LEU A 392 -17.70 2.87 8.61
CA LEU A 392 -18.02 4.29 8.46
C LEU A 392 -17.42 5.11 9.62
N GLU A 393 -17.56 4.64 10.85
CA GLU A 393 -17.01 5.28 12.04
C GLU A 393 -15.46 5.31 12.05
N GLY A 394 -14.82 4.34 11.37
CA GLY A 394 -13.37 4.35 11.16
C GLY A 394 -12.96 5.46 10.22
N MET A 395 -13.65 5.58 9.08
CA MET A 395 -13.45 6.67 8.13
C MET A 395 -13.72 8.04 8.76
N GLU A 396 -14.78 8.19 9.57
CA GLU A 396 -15.07 9.42 10.32
C GLU A 396 -13.91 9.80 11.24
N LYS A 397 -13.30 8.81 11.89
CA LYS A 397 -12.12 9.04 12.75
C LYS A 397 -10.89 9.47 11.95
N ALA A 398 -10.68 8.93 10.76
CA ALA A 398 -9.60 9.38 9.87
C ALA A 398 -9.82 10.85 9.44
N VAL A 399 -11.04 11.23 9.06
CA VAL A 399 -11.40 12.63 8.76
C VAL A 399 -11.10 13.54 9.95
N GLU A 400 -11.51 13.17 11.18
CA GLU A 400 -11.24 13.95 12.39
C GLU A 400 -9.73 14.12 12.63
N VAL A 401 -8.93 13.08 12.43
CA VAL A 401 -7.47 13.12 12.57
C VAL A 401 -6.85 14.04 11.52
N ILE A 402 -7.26 13.95 10.25
CA ILE A 402 -6.78 14.84 9.17
C ILE A 402 -7.06 16.31 9.53
N ILE A 403 -8.28 16.63 9.99
CA ILE A 403 -8.67 17.98 10.41
C ILE A 403 -7.81 18.45 11.60
N LYS A 404 -7.55 17.57 12.57
CA LYS A 404 -6.69 17.90 13.73
C LYS A 404 -5.23 18.14 13.33
N ILE A 405 -4.69 17.34 12.42
CA ILE A 405 -3.34 17.56 11.87
C ILE A 405 -3.27 18.90 11.13
N ALA A 406 -4.28 19.22 10.31
CA ALA A 406 -4.34 20.50 9.60
C ALA A 406 -4.45 21.69 10.53
N ASN A 407 -5.22 21.56 11.63
CA ASN A 407 -5.32 22.57 12.69
C ASN A 407 -4.25 22.35 13.79
N CYS A 408 -2.99 22.29 13.42
CA CYS A 408 -1.87 22.00 14.31
C CYS A 408 -1.63 23.05 15.42
N LYS A 409 -2.48 24.09 15.55
CA LYS A 409 -2.37 25.14 16.57
C LYS A 409 -2.65 24.63 17.99
N ASP A 410 -3.53 23.64 18.11
CA ASP A 410 -4.03 23.14 19.40
C ASP A 410 -3.30 21.86 19.86
N LEU A 411 -2.22 21.48 19.19
CA LEU A 411 -1.39 20.30 19.42
C LEU A 411 0.07 20.70 19.67
#